data_47b1a0cdd101104a95d14606b63798d4
#
_entry.id   47b1a0cdd101104a95d14606b63798d4
#
_cell.length_a   1.000
_cell.length_b   1.000
_cell.length_c   1.000
_cell.angle_alpha   90.00
_cell.angle_beta   90.00
_cell.angle_gamma   90.00
#
_symmetry.space_group_name_H-M   'P 1'
#
loop_
_entity.id
_entity.type
_entity.pdbx_description
1 polymer ?
#
loop_
_entity_poly.entity_id
_entity_poly.type
_entity_poly.pdbx_seq_one_letter_code
_entity_poly.pdbx_strand_id
1 'polypeptide(L)'
;MLASGENVNILVLDTEVYSNTGGQSSKSTPAGAIAKFAASGKKIRKKDLGMMAMSYGYVYVAQVAMGANPVQYLNAIKEAEAYDGPSLIIAYAPCINHGLKAGMGLSQKEEKLAVECGYWHLYRFNPELEGTDKNPFSLDSKEPDWSKFQDFLKGEVRFASLYKLFPERADELLQRTEEFAKIRLESYKKLAGK
;
A
#
# COMPACT_ATOMS: atom_id res chain seq x y z
N MET A 1 5.42 -14.88 14.38
CA MET A 1 6.62 -14.42 13.67
C MET A 1 6.96 -12.99 14.09
N LEU A 2 6.23 -11.91 13.74
CA LEU A 2 6.57 -10.54 14.20
C LEU A 2 6.63 -10.41 15.75
N ALA A 3 5.77 -11.12 16.46
CA ALA A 3 5.73 -11.10 17.92
C ALA A 3 6.79 -11.99 18.62
N SER A 4 7.66 -12.68 17.85
CA SER A 4 8.68 -13.55 18.46
C SER A 4 9.91 -12.78 18.95
N GLY A 5 10.15 -11.57 18.41
CA GLY A 5 11.38 -10.80 18.64
C GLY A 5 12.62 -11.35 17.91
N GLU A 6 12.46 -12.43 17.15
CA GLU A 6 13.55 -13.04 16.39
C GLU A 6 13.97 -12.17 15.20
N ASN A 7 15.26 -12.19 14.88
CA ASN A 7 15.80 -11.51 13.71
C ASN A 7 15.34 -12.22 12.42
N VAL A 8 14.25 -11.71 11.84
CA VAL A 8 13.63 -12.27 10.63
C VAL A 8 13.10 -11.15 9.72
N ASN A 9 13.44 -11.24 8.44
CA ASN A 9 12.94 -10.32 7.42
C ASN A 9 11.72 -10.92 6.71
N ILE A 10 10.59 -10.19 6.71
CA ILE A 10 9.34 -10.59 6.06
C ILE A 10 9.05 -9.60 4.93
N LEU A 11 9.05 -10.11 3.69
CA LEU A 11 8.58 -9.36 2.52
C LEU A 11 7.14 -9.75 2.19
N VAL A 12 6.24 -8.79 2.25
CA VAL A 12 4.84 -8.93 1.83
C VAL A 12 4.67 -8.32 0.45
N LEU A 13 4.30 -9.12 -0.54
CA LEU A 13 3.82 -8.63 -1.83
C LEU A 13 2.31 -8.36 -1.69
N ASP A 14 1.94 -7.10 -1.45
CA ASP A 14 0.56 -6.72 -1.23
C ASP A 14 -0.18 -6.54 -2.56
N THR A 15 -0.77 -7.62 -3.04
CA THR A 15 -1.66 -7.63 -4.22
C THR A 15 -3.08 -7.15 -3.88
N GLU A 16 -3.34 -6.83 -2.60
CA GLU A 16 -4.61 -6.32 -2.06
C GLU A 16 -5.81 -7.27 -2.17
N VAL A 17 -5.59 -8.49 -2.62
CA VAL A 17 -6.57 -9.59 -2.69
C VAL A 17 -5.86 -10.92 -2.45
N TYR A 18 -6.61 -12.00 -2.27
CA TYR A 18 -6.06 -13.36 -2.36
C TYR A 18 -5.88 -13.73 -3.84
N SER A 19 -4.76 -13.30 -4.42
CA SER A 19 -4.49 -13.38 -5.86
C SER A 19 -4.40 -14.82 -6.35
N ASN A 20 -3.57 -15.66 -5.71
CA ASN A 20 -3.30 -17.05 -6.15
C ASN A 20 -4.52 -17.95 -6.11
N THR A 21 -5.43 -17.75 -5.18
CA THR A 21 -6.64 -18.58 -5.04
C THR A 21 -7.81 -18.08 -5.91
N GLY A 22 -7.62 -17.03 -6.68
CA GLY A 22 -8.55 -16.53 -7.69
C GLY A 22 -9.27 -15.23 -7.35
N GLY A 23 -8.62 -14.33 -6.62
CA GLY A 23 -9.07 -12.94 -6.48
C GLY A 23 -10.15 -12.70 -5.44
N GLN A 24 -10.13 -13.43 -4.31
CA GLN A 24 -11.06 -13.19 -3.21
C GLN A 24 -10.70 -11.92 -2.44
N SER A 25 -11.73 -11.25 -1.91
CA SER A 25 -11.58 -10.09 -1.05
C SER A 25 -10.87 -10.45 0.26
N SER A 26 -9.91 -9.62 0.64
CA SER A 26 -9.19 -9.70 1.92
C SER A 26 -9.42 -8.45 2.77
N LYS A 27 -8.80 -8.39 3.94
CA LYS A 27 -8.76 -7.15 4.74
C LYS A 27 -7.88 -6.07 4.07
N SER A 28 -6.95 -6.48 3.19
CA SER A 28 -6.11 -5.57 2.40
C SER A 28 -6.82 -5.01 1.17
N THR A 29 -7.97 -5.56 0.76
CA THR A 29 -8.71 -5.07 -0.42
C THR A 29 -9.23 -3.65 -0.15
N PRO A 30 -8.94 -2.68 -1.04
CA PRO A 30 -9.39 -1.30 -0.88
C PRO A 30 -10.89 -1.15 -1.18
N ALA A 31 -11.47 -0.04 -0.76
CA ALA A 31 -12.82 0.34 -1.14
C ALA A 31 -12.94 0.46 -2.67
N GLY A 32 -14.11 0.22 -3.22
CA GLY A 32 -14.36 0.29 -4.67
C GLY A 32 -13.81 -0.89 -5.48
N ALA A 33 -12.86 -1.67 -4.97
CA ALA A 33 -12.34 -2.82 -5.69
C ALA A 33 -13.38 -3.95 -5.75
N ILE A 34 -13.65 -4.45 -6.96
CA ILE A 34 -14.41 -5.71 -7.16
C ILE A 34 -13.48 -6.88 -6.89
N ALA A 35 -13.97 -7.85 -6.13
CA ALA A 35 -13.30 -9.12 -5.86
C ALA A 35 -14.34 -10.19 -5.57
N LYS A 36 -13.97 -11.47 -5.61
CA LYS A 36 -14.85 -12.53 -5.11
C LYS A 36 -15.20 -12.23 -3.64
N PHE A 37 -16.45 -12.39 -3.27
CA PHE A 37 -17.07 -11.99 -1.98
C PHE A 37 -17.16 -10.45 -1.76
N ALA A 38 -16.89 -9.66 -2.79
CA ALA A 38 -17.14 -8.22 -2.85
C ALA A 38 -17.54 -7.81 -4.27
N ALA A 39 -18.52 -8.49 -4.85
CA ALA A 39 -18.93 -8.37 -6.26
C ALA A 39 -19.40 -6.95 -6.65
N SER A 40 -20.02 -6.21 -5.71
CA SER A 40 -20.51 -4.84 -5.93
C SER A 40 -19.52 -3.75 -5.44
N GLY A 41 -18.24 -4.09 -5.34
CA GLY A 41 -17.21 -3.24 -4.77
C GLY A 41 -17.16 -3.29 -3.23
N LYS A 42 -15.97 -3.34 -2.68
CA LYS A 42 -15.79 -3.31 -1.22
C LYS A 42 -16.15 -1.95 -0.65
N LYS A 43 -16.89 -1.91 0.44
CA LYS A 43 -17.41 -0.66 1.02
C LYS A 43 -16.51 -0.02 2.08
N ILE A 44 -15.68 -0.85 2.75
CA ILE A 44 -14.82 -0.42 3.86
C ILE A 44 -13.38 -0.21 3.41
N ARG A 45 -12.67 0.67 4.12
CA ARG A 45 -11.26 0.92 3.83
C ARG A 45 -10.39 -0.31 4.08
N LYS A 46 -9.26 -0.36 3.38
CA LYS A 46 -8.18 -1.31 3.56
C LYS A 46 -7.61 -1.21 4.98
N LYS A 47 -7.25 -2.35 5.60
CA LYS A 47 -6.44 -2.36 6.82
C LYS A 47 -5.06 -1.76 6.53
N ASP A 48 -4.49 -1.10 7.50
CA ASP A 48 -3.12 -0.63 7.44
C ASP A 48 -2.22 -1.63 8.17
N LEU A 49 -1.56 -2.51 7.39
CA LEU A 49 -0.71 -3.56 7.94
C LEU A 49 0.55 -2.98 8.59
N GLY A 50 1.10 -1.91 8.03
CA GLY A 50 2.27 -1.26 8.58
C GLY A 50 1.99 -0.60 9.93
N MET A 51 0.88 0.14 10.06
CA MET A 51 0.45 0.71 11.35
C MET A 51 0.23 -0.38 12.41
N MET A 52 -0.35 -1.52 12.01
CA MET A 52 -0.53 -2.66 12.91
C MET A 52 0.82 -3.22 13.37
N ALA A 53 1.80 -3.34 12.47
CA ALA A 53 3.12 -3.84 12.81
C ALA A 53 3.92 -2.84 13.67
N MET A 54 3.83 -1.54 13.37
CA MET A 54 4.47 -0.49 14.19
C MET A 54 3.95 -0.48 15.63
N SER A 55 2.71 -0.91 15.88
CA SER A 55 2.15 -0.98 17.25
C SER A 55 2.85 -1.99 18.18
N TYR A 56 3.69 -2.88 17.63
CA TYR A 56 4.56 -3.74 18.47
C TYR A 56 5.72 -2.97 19.11
N GLY A 57 6.10 -1.80 18.59
CA GLY A 57 7.18 -0.95 19.10
C GLY A 57 8.61 -1.43 18.79
N TYR A 58 8.80 -2.67 18.39
CA TYR A 58 10.11 -3.28 18.10
C TYR A 58 10.20 -3.93 16.72
N VAL A 59 9.28 -3.64 15.83
CA VAL A 59 9.28 -4.16 14.44
C VAL A 59 9.73 -3.05 13.50
N TYR A 60 10.82 -3.28 12.75
CA TYR A 60 11.15 -2.40 11.63
C TYR A 60 10.07 -2.54 10.54
N VAL A 61 9.55 -1.43 10.04
CA VAL A 61 8.49 -1.45 9.02
C VAL A 61 8.84 -0.53 7.85
N ALA A 62 8.71 -1.05 6.62
CA ALA A 62 8.83 -0.24 5.42
C ALA A 62 7.67 -0.50 4.46
N GLN A 63 7.16 0.55 3.84
CA GLN A 63 6.22 0.47 2.74
C GLN A 63 6.88 1.00 1.47
N VAL A 64 6.94 0.16 0.44
CA VAL A 64 7.78 0.36 -0.74
C VAL A 64 7.03 0.09 -2.03
N ALA A 65 7.56 0.62 -3.15
CA ALA A 65 7.14 0.29 -4.51
C ALA A 65 8.37 0.37 -5.41
N MET A 66 8.83 -0.76 -5.93
CA MET A 66 10.07 -0.87 -6.69
C MET A 66 10.06 0.02 -7.93
N GLY A 67 8.96 0.04 -8.67
CA GLY A 67 8.80 0.86 -9.88
C GLY A 67 8.72 2.36 -9.63
N ALA A 68 8.40 2.78 -8.39
CA ALA A 68 8.28 4.20 -8.03
C ALA A 68 9.61 4.80 -7.56
N ASN A 69 10.31 4.12 -6.65
CA ASN A 69 11.56 4.59 -6.08
C ASN A 69 12.51 3.41 -5.75
N PRO A 70 13.33 2.96 -6.70
CA PRO A 70 14.25 1.84 -6.48
C PRO A 70 15.30 2.11 -5.42
N VAL A 71 15.68 3.38 -5.20
CA VAL A 71 16.65 3.74 -4.16
C VAL A 71 16.03 3.57 -2.77
N GLN A 72 14.82 4.07 -2.55
CA GLN A 72 14.09 3.87 -1.29
C GLN A 72 13.86 2.39 -1.02
N TYR A 73 13.48 1.62 -2.04
CA TYR A 73 13.30 0.18 -1.96
C TYR A 73 14.58 -0.54 -1.49
N LEU A 74 15.73 -0.25 -2.10
CA LEU A 74 17.02 -0.84 -1.72
C LEU A 74 17.46 -0.41 -0.31
N ASN A 75 17.24 0.85 0.06
CA ASN A 75 17.56 1.31 1.40
C ASN A 75 16.70 0.61 2.46
N ALA A 76 15.40 0.44 2.20
CA ALA A 76 14.51 -0.28 3.11
C ALA A 76 14.97 -1.74 3.33
N ILE A 77 15.42 -2.44 2.28
CA ILE A 77 15.96 -3.80 2.40
C ILE A 77 17.26 -3.79 3.23
N LYS A 78 18.20 -2.89 2.95
CA LYS A 78 19.47 -2.81 3.69
C LYS A 78 19.24 -2.47 5.17
N GLU A 79 18.34 -1.57 5.47
CA GLU A 79 17.97 -1.23 6.85
C GLU A 79 17.32 -2.43 7.56
N ALA A 80 16.43 -3.15 6.89
CA ALA A 80 15.80 -4.35 7.42
C ALA A 80 16.81 -5.48 7.69
N GLU A 81 17.80 -5.66 6.81
CA GLU A 81 18.89 -6.65 7.01
C GLU A 81 19.86 -6.27 8.14
N ALA A 82 20.07 -4.98 8.34
CA ALA A 82 20.95 -4.48 9.41
C ALA A 82 20.25 -4.44 10.78
N TYR A 83 18.93 -4.41 10.81
CA TYR A 83 18.14 -4.36 12.04
C TYR A 83 18.18 -5.69 12.78
N ASP A 84 18.57 -5.66 14.07
CA ASP A 84 18.62 -6.87 14.91
C ASP A 84 17.27 -7.14 15.56
N GLY A 85 16.30 -7.55 14.76
CA GLY A 85 14.94 -7.84 15.17
C GLY A 85 14.03 -8.16 13.98
N PRO A 86 12.72 -8.33 14.24
CA PRO A 86 11.77 -8.63 13.17
C PRO A 86 11.55 -7.41 12.27
N SER A 87 11.62 -7.63 10.96
CA SER A 87 11.38 -6.60 9.94
C SER A 87 10.21 -6.97 9.03
N LEU A 88 9.40 -5.99 8.65
CA LEU A 88 8.27 -6.13 7.74
C LEU A 88 8.39 -5.12 6.59
N ILE A 89 8.63 -5.60 5.38
CA ILE A 89 8.62 -4.79 4.17
C ILE A 89 7.33 -5.08 3.40
N ILE A 90 6.54 -4.06 3.12
CA ILE A 90 5.26 -4.16 2.42
C ILE A 90 5.43 -3.52 1.03
N ALA A 91 5.50 -4.35 0.00
CA ALA A 91 5.68 -3.92 -1.38
C ALA A 91 4.34 -3.94 -2.12
N TYR A 92 3.98 -2.83 -2.77
CA TYR A 92 2.85 -2.81 -3.68
C TYR A 92 3.11 -3.75 -4.87
N ALA A 93 2.15 -4.59 -5.18
CA ALA A 93 2.21 -5.49 -6.32
C ALA A 93 0.86 -5.50 -7.05
N PRO A 94 0.77 -5.03 -8.29
CA PRO A 94 -0.45 -5.14 -9.10
C PRO A 94 -0.91 -6.59 -9.20
N CYS A 95 -2.21 -6.83 -8.96
CA CYS A 95 -2.78 -8.18 -8.90
C CYS A 95 -2.83 -8.84 -10.28
N ILE A 96 -2.16 -9.97 -10.46
CA ILE A 96 -2.16 -10.72 -11.73
C ILE A 96 -3.52 -11.35 -12.07
N ASN A 97 -4.33 -11.67 -11.06
CA ASN A 97 -5.65 -12.27 -11.29
C ASN A 97 -6.65 -11.27 -11.89
N HIS A 98 -6.65 -10.01 -11.43
CA HIS A 98 -7.49 -8.96 -11.99
C HIS A 98 -6.86 -8.32 -13.23
N GLY A 99 -5.56 -8.09 -13.18
CA GLY A 99 -4.77 -7.49 -14.25
C GLY A 99 -4.86 -5.96 -14.34
N LEU A 100 -4.02 -5.46 -15.22
CA LEU A 100 -3.98 -4.05 -15.63
C LEU A 100 -4.54 -3.93 -17.05
N LYS A 101 -5.30 -2.89 -17.35
CA LYS A 101 -5.79 -2.62 -18.72
C LYS A 101 -4.64 -2.49 -19.73
N ALA A 102 -3.53 -1.90 -19.31
CA ALA A 102 -2.34 -1.71 -20.12
C ALA A 102 -1.45 -2.96 -20.24
N GLY A 103 -1.83 -4.05 -19.56
CA GLY A 103 -1.07 -5.31 -19.49
C GLY A 103 -0.08 -5.35 -18.35
N MET A 104 0.16 -6.57 -17.81
CA MET A 104 1.00 -6.80 -16.63
C MET A 104 2.48 -6.48 -16.85
N GLY A 105 2.97 -6.41 -18.09
CA GLY A 105 4.32 -5.94 -18.40
C GLY A 105 4.59 -4.50 -17.99
N LEU A 106 3.55 -3.72 -17.66
CA LEU A 106 3.65 -2.34 -17.18
C LEU A 106 3.47 -2.21 -15.65
N SER A 107 3.58 -3.30 -14.90
CA SER A 107 3.39 -3.29 -13.43
C SER A 107 4.24 -2.26 -12.72
N GLN A 108 5.52 -2.10 -13.06
CA GLN A 108 6.38 -1.08 -12.44
C GLN A 108 5.95 0.35 -12.77
N LYS A 109 5.42 0.58 -13.97
CA LYS A 109 4.85 1.89 -14.34
C LYS A 109 3.58 2.17 -13.52
N GLU A 110 2.76 1.16 -13.28
CA GLU A 110 1.57 1.25 -12.44
C GLU A 110 1.93 1.52 -10.98
N GLU A 111 2.95 0.84 -10.45
CA GLU A 111 3.50 1.11 -9.11
C GLU A 111 3.96 2.58 -8.96
N LYS A 112 4.65 3.11 -9.98
CA LYS A 112 5.05 4.51 -10.02
C LYS A 112 3.84 5.44 -9.99
N LEU A 113 2.84 5.18 -10.83
CA LEU A 113 1.62 5.98 -10.88
C LEU A 113 0.84 5.91 -9.57
N ALA A 114 0.77 4.74 -8.93
CA ALA A 114 0.15 4.56 -7.61
C ALA A 114 0.77 5.48 -6.54
N VAL A 115 2.09 5.64 -6.56
CA VAL A 115 2.79 6.54 -5.63
C VAL A 115 2.60 8.01 -6.02
N GLU A 116 2.73 8.35 -7.30
CA GLU A 116 2.58 9.72 -7.79
C GLU A 116 1.19 10.29 -7.54
N CYS A 117 0.14 9.48 -7.65
CA CYS A 117 -1.24 9.91 -7.42
C CYS A 117 -1.70 9.83 -5.96
N GLY A 118 -0.88 9.30 -5.04
CA GLY A 118 -1.22 9.17 -3.63
C GLY A 118 -2.05 7.93 -3.27
N TYR A 119 -2.19 6.97 -4.17
CA TYR A 119 -2.83 5.69 -3.85
C TYR A 119 -1.96 4.85 -2.92
N TRP A 120 -0.64 4.83 -3.15
CA TRP A 120 0.35 4.14 -2.33
C TRP A 120 1.38 5.13 -1.79
N HIS A 121 1.73 5.01 -0.50
CA HIS A 121 2.69 5.91 0.15
C HIS A 121 3.95 5.14 0.54
N LEU A 122 5.11 5.75 0.33
CA LEU A 122 6.41 5.21 0.73
C LEU A 122 6.79 5.75 2.08
N TYR A 123 7.17 4.87 3.01
CA TYR A 123 7.67 5.26 4.33
C TYR A 123 8.56 4.18 4.92
N ARG A 124 9.30 4.54 5.96
CA ARG A 124 10.08 3.63 6.82
C ARG A 124 9.85 4.01 8.27
N PHE A 125 9.82 3.00 9.13
CA PHE A 125 9.80 3.13 10.57
C PHE A 125 10.91 2.27 11.17
N ASN A 126 11.87 2.92 11.85
CA ASN A 126 12.98 2.25 12.52
C ASN A 126 12.86 2.44 14.03
N PRO A 127 12.53 1.38 14.79
CA PRO A 127 12.39 1.46 16.26
C PRO A 127 13.67 1.87 16.98
N GLU A 128 14.86 1.61 16.42
CA GLU A 128 16.15 2.01 17.03
C GLU A 128 16.31 3.53 17.17
N LEU A 129 15.51 4.30 16.45
CA LEU A 129 15.53 5.75 16.55
C LEU A 129 14.66 6.30 17.68
N GLU A 130 13.83 5.44 18.31
CA GLU A 130 13.03 5.85 19.48
C GLU A 130 13.95 6.30 20.62
N GLY A 131 13.61 7.42 21.23
CA GLY A 131 14.43 8.01 22.30
C GLY A 131 15.71 8.73 21.85
N THR A 132 15.95 8.82 20.54
CA THR A 132 17.00 9.65 19.95
C THR A 132 16.46 11.02 19.52
N ASP A 133 17.32 11.88 18.95
CA ASP A 133 16.95 13.16 18.34
C ASP A 133 16.26 13.03 16.96
N LYS A 134 16.15 11.80 16.43
CA LYS A 134 15.56 11.50 15.13
C LYS A 134 14.16 10.93 15.27
N ASN A 135 13.28 11.31 14.34
CA ASN A 135 11.96 10.70 14.27
C ASN A 135 12.08 9.25 13.74
N PRO A 136 11.56 8.24 14.46
CA PRO A 136 11.55 6.86 13.97
C PRO A 136 10.76 6.67 12.67
N PHE A 137 9.78 7.52 12.40
CA PHE A 137 8.97 7.45 11.18
C PHE A 137 9.46 8.44 10.12
N SER A 138 9.82 7.93 8.94
CA SER A 138 10.22 8.71 7.77
C SER A 138 9.20 8.56 6.65
N LEU A 139 8.50 9.62 6.28
CA LEU A 139 7.63 9.66 5.09
C LEU A 139 8.48 9.99 3.86
N ASP A 140 8.70 8.98 3.02
CA ASP A 140 9.56 9.06 1.83
C ASP A 140 8.81 9.52 0.57
N SER A 141 7.47 9.47 0.56
CA SER A 141 6.64 10.00 -0.52
C SER A 141 6.72 11.52 -0.59
N LYS A 142 6.72 12.04 -1.83
CA LYS A 142 6.45 13.44 -2.12
C LYS A 142 4.95 13.73 -2.00
N GLU A 143 4.56 15.01 -2.06
CA GLU A 143 3.16 15.39 -2.20
C GLU A 143 2.58 14.79 -3.49
N PRO A 144 1.42 14.10 -3.39
CA PRO A 144 0.82 13.46 -4.54
C PRO A 144 0.14 14.44 -5.50
N ASP A 145 0.10 14.06 -6.76
CA ASP A 145 -0.77 14.67 -7.76
C ASP A 145 -2.14 13.98 -7.77
N TRP A 146 -3.04 14.46 -6.93
CA TRP A 146 -4.38 13.91 -6.78
C TRP A 146 -5.22 13.95 -8.05
N SER A 147 -4.88 14.81 -9.02
CA SER A 147 -5.60 14.87 -10.30
C SER A 147 -5.49 13.56 -11.11
N LYS A 148 -4.44 12.76 -10.85
CA LYS A 148 -4.21 11.47 -11.50
C LYS A 148 -4.87 10.29 -10.79
N PHE A 149 -5.45 10.48 -9.60
CA PHE A 149 -5.92 9.38 -8.77
C PHE A 149 -7.02 8.55 -9.46
N GLN A 150 -8.02 9.22 -10.02
CA GLN A 150 -9.12 8.52 -10.68
C GLN A 150 -8.68 7.82 -11.98
N ASP A 151 -7.70 8.35 -12.69
CA ASP A 151 -7.14 7.71 -13.88
C ASP A 151 -6.32 6.47 -13.53
N PHE A 152 -5.58 6.50 -12.41
CA PHE A 152 -4.94 5.30 -11.85
C PHE A 152 -5.97 4.21 -11.56
N LEU A 153 -7.06 4.52 -10.84
CA LEU A 153 -8.11 3.54 -10.55
C LEU A 153 -8.71 2.93 -11.82
N LYS A 154 -8.93 3.75 -12.85
CA LYS A 154 -9.43 3.26 -14.15
C LYS A 154 -8.43 2.37 -14.90
N GLY A 155 -7.15 2.44 -14.58
CA GLY A 155 -6.09 1.59 -15.12
C GLY A 155 -6.14 0.16 -14.60
N GLU A 156 -6.57 -0.05 -13.36
CA GLU A 156 -6.70 -1.35 -12.75
C GLU A 156 -8.07 -1.99 -13.01
N VAL A 157 -8.08 -3.23 -13.50
CA VAL A 157 -9.32 -3.91 -13.91
C VAL A 157 -10.30 -4.07 -12.75
N ARG A 158 -9.82 -4.29 -11.51
CA ARG A 158 -10.67 -4.44 -10.32
C ARG A 158 -11.52 -3.20 -9.99
N PHE A 159 -11.05 -1.99 -10.35
CA PHE A 159 -11.82 -0.75 -10.20
C PHE A 159 -12.60 -0.42 -11.47
N ALA A 160 -11.97 -0.60 -12.63
CA ALA A 160 -12.61 -0.32 -13.90
C ALA A 160 -13.86 -1.18 -14.14
N SER A 161 -13.88 -2.41 -13.61
CA SER A 161 -15.04 -3.29 -13.68
C SER A 161 -16.23 -2.78 -12.87
N LEU A 162 -16.00 -1.96 -11.84
CA LEU A 162 -17.08 -1.36 -11.05
C LEU A 162 -17.97 -0.43 -11.92
N TYR A 163 -17.35 0.39 -12.79
CA TYR A 163 -18.09 1.24 -13.72
C TYR A 163 -18.97 0.46 -14.70
N LYS A 164 -18.52 -0.74 -15.11
CA LYS A 164 -19.27 -1.58 -16.05
C LYS A 164 -20.43 -2.33 -15.39
N LEU A 165 -20.21 -2.83 -14.18
CA LEU A 165 -21.13 -3.72 -13.50
C LEU A 165 -22.09 -3.00 -12.56
N PHE A 166 -21.65 -1.91 -11.95
CA PHE A 166 -22.40 -1.15 -10.93
C PHE A 166 -22.19 0.36 -11.10
N PRO A 167 -22.58 0.95 -12.25
CA PRO A 167 -22.31 2.36 -12.56
C PRO A 167 -22.92 3.31 -11.51
N GLU A 168 -24.06 2.96 -10.93
CA GLU A 168 -24.76 3.76 -9.91
C GLU A 168 -23.98 3.89 -8.59
N ARG A 169 -22.96 3.06 -8.36
CA ARG A 169 -22.11 3.06 -7.14
C ARG A 169 -20.67 3.44 -7.42
N ALA A 170 -20.28 3.43 -8.69
CA ALA A 170 -18.89 3.56 -9.05
C ALA A 170 -18.30 4.90 -8.57
N ASP A 171 -18.97 6.00 -8.86
CA ASP A 171 -18.47 7.34 -8.51
C ASP A 171 -18.34 7.50 -6.99
N GLU A 172 -19.35 7.12 -6.22
CA GLU A 172 -19.31 7.18 -4.75
C GLU A 172 -18.14 6.37 -4.18
N LEU A 173 -18.02 5.10 -4.58
CA LEU A 173 -17.01 4.21 -4.01
C LEU A 173 -15.59 4.59 -4.42
N LEU A 174 -15.38 5.08 -5.62
CA LEU A 174 -14.06 5.49 -6.08
C LEU A 174 -13.63 6.84 -5.51
N GLN A 175 -14.55 7.79 -5.32
CA GLN A 175 -14.30 9.01 -4.55
C GLN A 175 -13.94 8.68 -3.10
N ARG A 176 -14.68 7.77 -2.48
CA ARG A 176 -14.39 7.29 -1.12
C ARG A 176 -13.01 6.62 -1.00
N THR A 177 -12.56 5.95 -2.06
CA THR A 177 -11.21 5.37 -2.11
C THR A 177 -10.13 6.47 -2.05
N GLU A 178 -10.33 7.56 -2.78
CA GLU A 178 -9.44 8.72 -2.76
C GLU A 178 -9.45 9.43 -1.39
N GLU A 179 -10.63 9.62 -0.78
CA GLU A 179 -10.75 10.18 0.56
C GLU A 179 -9.98 9.35 1.59
N PHE A 180 -10.10 8.02 1.53
CA PHE A 180 -9.34 7.12 2.42
C PHE A 180 -7.84 7.21 2.20
N ALA A 181 -7.38 7.42 0.97
CA ALA A 181 -5.97 7.61 0.67
C ALA A 181 -5.45 8.95 1.25
N LYS A 182 -6.23 10.03 1.15
CA LYS A 182 -5.92 11.34 1.74
C LYS A 182 -5.85 11.27 3.28
N ILE A 183 -6.84 10.63 3.92
CA ILE A 183 -6.85 10.43 5.38
C ILE A 183 -5.60 9.65 5.82
N ARG A 184 -5.21 8.62 5.09
CA ARG A 184 -4.03 7.82 5.38
C ARG A 184 -2.75 8.64 5.25
N LEU A 185 -2.60 9.45 4.20
CA LEU A 185 -1.47 10.35 4.03
C LEU A 185 -1.35 11.33 5.19
N GLU A 186 -2.44 11.96 5.60
CA GLU A 186 -2.45 12.90 6.74
C GLU A 186 -2.03 12.21 8.05
N SER A 187 -2.42 10.95 8.23
CA SER A 187 -1.96 10.17 9.39
C SER A 187 -0.44 9.93 9.34
N TYR A 188 0.11 9.63 8.17
CA TYR A 188 1.56 9.45 8.01
C TYR A 188 2.34 10.77 8.14
N LYS A 189 1.80 11.89 7.66
CA LYS A 189 2.39 13.22 7.88
C LYS A 189 2.51 13.54 9.37
N LYS A 190 1.45 13.29 10.13
CA LYS A 190 1.47 13.49 11.59
C LYS A 190 2.54 12.64 12.27
N LEU A 191 2.72 11.38 11.87
CA LEU A 191 3.79 10.53 12.40
C LEU A 191 5.17 11.06 12.03
N ALA A 192 5.32 11.63 10.85
CA ALA A 192 6.57 12.24 10.39
C ALA A 192 6.84 13.62 10.99
N GLY A 193 5.96 14.17 11.84
CA GLY A 193 6.09 15.51 12.40
C GLY A 193 5.89 16.64 11.38
N LYS A 194 5.06 16.40 10.37
CA LYS A 194 4.75 17.32 9.26
C LYS A 194 3.32 17.82 9.32
#